data_6d26ec5fc10a6ca6aac42ee470f44488
#
_entry.id   6d26ec5fc10a6ca6aac42ee470f44488
#
_cell.length_a   1.000
_cell.length_b   1.000
_cell.length_c   1.000
_cell.angle_alpha   90.00
_cell.angle_beta   90.00
_cell.angle_gamma   90.00
#
_symmetry.space_group_name_H-M   'P 1'
#
loop_
_entity.id
_entity.type
_entity.pdbx_description
1 polymer ?
#
loop_
_entity_poly.entity_id
_entity_poly.type
_entity_poly.pdbx_seq_one_letter_code
_entity_poly.pdbx_strand_id
1 'polypeptide(L)'
;TWEDPGHEHPEMKVMGDNDPVDVVEIGSAALEMGSVTPVKPVGVYAMIDDGELDWKVIAISAADPKAGDINDVEDVEKHFPGELEKIRVWFRDYKTPDGKPQNKFGLDDKCMNKAYTLDVIEETHEFYKALVSGKRANDEELSLE
;
A
#
# COMPACT_ATOMS: atom_id res chain seq x y z
N THR A 1 -6.02 6.90 6.16
CA THR A 1 -6.46 6.07 5.01
C THR A 1 -7.29 4.89 5.50
N TRP A 2 -8.15 4.38 4.66
CA TRP A 2 -8.96 3.20 4.90
C TRP A 2 -9.40 2.62 3.55
N GLU A 3 -9.25 1.33 3.38
CA GLU A 3 -9.63 0.60 2.16
C GLU A 3 -11.10 0.14 2.29
N ASP A 4 -12.03 0.95 1.75
CA ASP A 4 -13.47 0.75 1.93
C ASP A 4 -13.95 -0.58 1.32
N PRO A 5 -14.45 -1.55 2.11
CA PRO A 5 -14.98 -2.82 1.61
C PRO A 5 -16.29 -2.66 0.83
N GLY A 6 -16.90 -1.48 0.85
CA GLY A 6 -18.06 -1.13 0.03
C GLY A 6 -17.72 -0.52 -1.33
N HIS A 7 -16.44 -0.27 -1.62
CA HIS A 7 -15.98 0.34 -2.86
C HIS A 7 -15.34 -0.68 -3.80
N GLU A 8 -15.95 -0.92 -4.97
CA GLU A 8 -15.38 -1.76 -6.02
C GLU A 8 -14.40 -0.98 -6.89
N HIS A 9 -13.16 -1.44 -6.98
CA HIS A 9 -12.18 -0.85 -7.89
C HIS A 9 -12.63 -1.02 -9.35
N PRO A 10 -12.70 0.06 -10.15
CA PRO A 10 -13.34 0.04 -11.47
C PRO A 10 -12.68 -0.89 -12.49
N GLU A 11 -11.38 -1.08 -12.42
CA GLU A 11 -10.61 -1.93 -13.33
C GLU A 11 -10.47 -3.36 -12.81
N MET A 12 -10.09 -3.54 -11.56
CA MET A 12 -9.79 -4.86 -10.99
C MET A 12 -11.02 -5.62 -10.50
N LYS A 13 -12.14 -4.92 -10.29
CA LYS A 13 -13.43 -5.54 -9.86
C LYS A 13 -13.33 -6.28 -8.52
N VAL A 14 -12.56 -5.72 -7.60
CA VAL A 14 -12.38 -6.19 -6.21
C VAL A 14 -12.69 -5.06 -5.24
N MET A 15 -13.15 -5.41 -4.04
CA MET A 15 -13.45 -4.48 -2.94
C MET A 15 -12.21 -4.27 -2.08
N GLY A 16 -12.17 -3.17 -1.30
CA GLY A 16 -11.16 -2.97 -0.27
C GLY A 16 -11.25 -4.00 0.86
N ASP A 17 -10.17 -4.17 1.60
CA ASP A 17 -10.01 -5.21 2.64
C ASP A 17 -10.43 -4.77 4.04
N ASN A 18 -10.96 -3.55 4.17
CA ASN A 18 -11.39 -2.96 5.44
C ASN A 18 -10.24 -2.52 6.38
N ASP A 19 -9.00 -2.50 5.92
CA ASP A 19 -7.84 -2.11 6.72
C ASP A 19 -7.27 -0.73 6.29
N PRO A 20 -6.45 -0.07 7.11
CA PRO A 20 -5.64 1.06 6.67
C PRO A 20 -4.63 0.64 5.60
N VAL A 21 -4.30 1.56 4.68
CA VAL A 21 -3.29 1.29 3.64
C VAL A 21 -1.92 0.99 4.27
N ASP A 22 -1.34 -0.13 3.88
CA ASP A 22 -0.01 -0.55 4.28
C ASP A 22 1.11 0.23 3.58
N VAL A 23 2.17 0.53 4.32
CA VAL A 23 3.37 1.20 3.79
C VAL A 23 4.60 0.32 4.00
N VAL A 24 5.30 0.02 2.91
CA VAL A 24 6.59 -0.69 2.90
C VAL A 24 7.70 0.35 2.80
N GLU A 25 8.45 0.54 3.88
CA GLU A 25 9.57 1.49 3.93
C GLU A 25 10.86 0.80 3.43
N ILE A 26 11.53 1.41 2.44
CA ILE A 26 12.68 0.84 1.73
C ILE A 26 14.03 1.48 2.08
N GLY A 27 14.07 2.37 3.05
CA GLY A 27 15.29 3.09 3.44
C GLY A 27 16.37 2.20 4.05
N SER A 28 17.49 2.84 4.40
CA SER A 28 18.70 2.18 4.86
C SER A 28 18.65 1.72 6.33
N ALA A 29 17.68 2.18 7.11
CA ALA A 29 17.55 1.87 8.53
C ALA A 29 16.13 1.39 8.85
N ALA A 30 16.03 0.36 9.69
CA ALA A 30 14.75 -0.07 10.25
C ALA A 30 14.13 1.04 11.12
N LEU A 31 12.84 1.30 10.94
CA LEU A 31 12.11 2.22 11.79
C LEU A 31 11.79 1.59 13.14
N GLU A 32 11.74 2.43 14.16
CA GLU A 32 11.39 1.99 15.51
C GLU A 32 9.89 1.59 15.57
N MET A 33 9.61 0.47 16.23
CA MET A 33 8.24 -0.02 16.41
C MET A 33 7.39 1.01 17.16
N GLY A 34 6.20 1.30 16.64
CA GLY A 34 5.28 2.29 17.20
C GLY A 34 5.64 3.75 16.90
N SER A 35 6.72 3.99 16.13
CA SER A 35 7.07 5.35 15.72
C SER A 35 6.11 5.90 14.66
N VAL A 36 5.95 7.23 14.66
CA VAL A 36 5.28 7.97 13.59
C VAL A 36 6.35 8.70 12.79
N THR A 37 6.53 8.31 11.54
CA THR A 37 7.65 8.76 10.71
C THR A 37 7.14 9.38 9.41
N PRO A 38 7.58 10.59 9.04
CA PRO A 38 7.31 11.14 7.72
C PRO A 38 7.97 10.30 6.63
N VAL A 39 7.18 9.87 5.65
CA VAL A 39 7.67 9.10 4.51
C VAL A 39 7.32 9.78 3.19
N LYS A 40 8.08 9.48 2.16
CA LYS A 40 7.89 9.93 0.80
C LYS A 40 7.42 8.76 -0.05
N PRO A 41 6.13 8.73 -0.46
CA PRO A 41 5.61 7.68 -1.33
C PRO A 41 6.25 7.76 -2.71
N VAL A 42 6.58 6.60 -3.30
CA VAL A 42 7.26 6.52 -4.60
C VAL A 42 6.64 5.47 -5.54
N GLY A 43 5.85 4.56 -5.02
CA GLY A 43 5.18 3.54 -5.82
C GLY A 43 4.11 2.79 -5.02
N VAL A 44 3.28 2.01 -5.71
CA VAL A 44 2.26 1.16 -5.07
C VAL A 44 2.02 -0.12 -5.85
N TYR A 45 1.89 -1.23 -5.14
CA TYR A 45 1.37 -2.49 -5.66
C TYR A 45 -0.10 -2.68 -5.29
N ALA A 46 -0.87 -3.18 -6.26
CA ALA A 46 -2.25 -3.63 -6.02
C ALA A 46 -2.23 -5.12 -5.66
N MET A 47 -2.00 -5.46 -4.40
CA MET A 47 -2.12 -6.85 -3.95
C MET A 47 -3.59 -7.26 -3.87
N ILE A 48 -3.89 -8.49 -4.24
CA ILE A 48 -5.20 -9.10 -4.09
C ILE A 48 -5.05 -10.30 -3.16
N ASP A 49 -5.54 -10.15 -1.93
CA ASP A 49 -5.48 -11.13 -0.86
C ASP A 49 -6.89 -11.69 -0.60
N ASP A 50 -7.04 -13.00 -0.75
CA ASP A 50 -8.33 -13.69 -0.59
C ASP A 50 -9.50 -13.04 -1.39
N GLY A 51 -9.18 -12.33 -2.48
CA GLY A 51 -10.15 -11.68 -3.37
C GLY A 51 -10.44 -10.22 -3.03
N GLU A 52 -9.77 -9.64 -2.05
CA GLU A 52 -9.87 -8.25 -1.63
C GLU A 52 -8.62 -7.46 -2.04
N LEU A 53 -8.82 -6.17 -2.33
CA LEU A 53 -7.74 -5.25 -2.67
C LEU A 53 -7.05 -4.77 -1.41
N ASP A 54 -5.75 -4.98 -1.37
CA ASP A 54 -4.87 -4.62 -0.26
C ASP A 54 -3.66 -3.88 -0.84
N TRP A 55 -3.72 -2.56 -0.84
CA TRP A 55 -2.67 -1.70 -1.39
C TRP A 55 -1.39 -1.76 -0.58
N LYS A 56 -0.25 -1.94 -1.25
CA LYS A 56 1.09 -1.91 -0.65
C LYS A 56 1.86 -0.70 -1.19
N VAL A 57 1.81 0.41 -0.47
CA VAL A 57 2.53 1.64 -0.81
C VAL A 57 4.02 1.45 -0.54
N ILE A 58 4.85 1.74 -1.53
CA ILE A 58 6.31 1.78 -1.39
C ILE A 58 6.72 3.21 -1.07
N ALA A 59 7.46 3.38 0.03
CA ALA A 59 7.89 4.71 0.47
C ALA A 59 9.29 4.67 1.07
N ILE A 60 9.93 5.81 1.14
CA ILE A 60 11.21 6.00 1.82
C ILE A 60 11.07 7.04 2.93
N SER A 61 11.69 6.80 4.08
CA SER A 61 11.75 7.78 5.18
C SER A 61 12.26 9.12 4.66
N ALA A 62 11.58 10.20 5.00
CA ALA A 62 12.02 11.55 4.62
C ALA A 62 13.40 11.94 5.22
N ALA A 63 13.81 11.25 6.28
CA ALA A 63 15.11 11.42 6.93
C ALA A 63 16.21 10.50 6.36
N ASP A 64 15.88 9.57 5.45
CA ASP A 64 16.88 8.68 4.85
C ASP A 64 17.85 9.47 3.98
N PRO A 65 19.18 9.18 4.04
CA PRO A 65 20.18 9.86 3.21
C PRO A 65 19.90 9.81 1.70
N LYS A 66 19.22 8.78 1.23
CA LYS A 66 18.84 8.61 -0.19
C LYS A 66 17.49 9.21 -0.56
N ALA A 67 16.74 9.77 0.39
CA ALA A 67 15.40 10.30 0.13
C ALA A 67 15.38 11.39 -0.95
N GLY A 68 16.45 12.18 -1.07
CA GLY A 68 16.58 13.20 -2.11
C GLY A 68 16.73 12.66 -3.53
N ASP A 69 17.27 11.45 -3.67
CA ASP A 69 17.57 10.81 -4.96
C ASP A 69 16.43 9.91 -5.44
N ILE A 70 15.49 9.53 -4.56
CA ILE A 70 14.38 8.63 -4.86
C ILE A 70 13.08 9.41 -4.92
N ASN A 71 12.61 9.68 -6.13
CA ASN A 71 11.43 10.52 -6.38
C ASN A 71 10.29 9.79 -7.09
N ASP A 72 10.57 8.66 -7.72
CA ASP A 72 9.59 7.82 -8.41
C ASP A 72 10.05 6.36 -8.42
N VAL A 73 9.24 5.46 -8.95
CA VAL A 73 9.48 4.01 -9.01
C VAL A 73 10.75 3.65 -9.78
N GLU A 74 11.09 4.39 -10.82
CA GLU A 74 12.32 4.16 -11.60
C GLU A 74 13.58 4.48 -10.79
N ASP A 75 13.52 5.44 -9.89
CA ASP A 75 14.65 5.75 -8.99
C ASP A 75 14.88 4.61 -7.99
N VAL A 76 13.82 3.92 -7.58
CA VAL A 76 13.94 2.74 -6.70
C VAL A 76 14.75 1.65 -7.42
N GLU A 77 14.43 1.31 -8.66
CA GLU A 77 15.19 0.32 -9.43
C GLU A 77 16.64 0.74 -9.68
N LYS A 78 16.89 2.04 -9.87
CA LYS A 78 18.23 2.59 -10.08
C LYS A 78 19.11 2.51 -8.82
N HIS A 79 18.56 2.84 -7.64
CA HIS A 79 19.30 2.95 -6.38
C HIS A 79 19.24 1.68 -5.52
N PHE A 80 18.19 0.87 -5.68
CA PHE A 80 17.95 -0.40 -5.01
C PHE A 80 17.52 -1.47 -6.04
N PRO A 81 18.40 -1.86 -6.98
CA PRO A 81 18.04 -2.76 -8.07
C PRO A 81 17.50 -4.10 -7.52
N GLY A 82 16.35 -4.52 -8.05
CA GLY A 82 15.67 -5.76 -7.67
C GLY A 82 14.86 -5.68 -6.35
N GLU A 83 14.85 -4.58 -5.63
CA GLU A 83 14.13 -4.47 -4.36
C GLU A 83 12.61 -4.52 -4.57
N LEU A 84 12.07 -3.88 -5.60
CA LEU A 84 10.64 -3.93 -5.91
C LEU A 84 10.18 -5.37 -6.18
N GLU A 85 10.92 -6.11 -6.99
CA GLU A 85 10.59 -7.52 -7.27
C GLU A 85 10.71 -8.40 -6.03
N LYS A 86 11.70 -8.19 -5.19
CA LYS A 86 11.86 -8.89 -3.92
C LYS A 86 10.66 -8.66 -2.98
N ILE A 87 10.18 -7.42 -2.88
CA ILE A 87 8.98 -7.06 -2.10
C ILE A 87 7.76 -7.77 -2.67
N ARG A 88 7.54 -7.71 -3.98
CA ARG A 88 6.41 -8.38 -4.65
C ARG A 88 6.41 -9.88 -4.41
N VAL A 89 7.55 -10.54 -4.58
CA VAL A 89 7.71 -11.98 -4.35
C VAL A 89 7.44 -12.33 -2.89
N TRP A 90 7.92 -11.52 -1.95
CA TRP A 90 7.67 -11.74 -0.52
C TRP A 90 6.17 -11.67 -0.22
N PHE A 91 5.47 -10.66 -0.65
CA PHE A 91 4.03 -10.54 -0.45
C PHE A 91 3.22 -11.60 -1.19
N ARG A 92 3.70 -12.07 -2.34
CA ARG A 92 3.07 -13.20 -3.05
C ARG A 92 3.09 -14.47 -2.18
N ASP A 93 4.18 -14.73 -1.50
CA ASP A 93 4.50 -16.03 -0.91
C ASP A 93 4.38 -16.08 0.63
N TYR A 94 4.29 -14.95 1.33
CA TYR A 94 4.47 -14.89 2.80
C TYR A 94 3.45 -15.70 3.60
N LYS A 95 2.28 -16.01 3.06
CA LYS A 95 1.25 -16.84 3.69
C LYS A 95 1.32 -18.33 3.30
N THR A 96 2.14 -18.69 2.32
CA THR A 96 2.20 -20.08 1.84
C THR A 96 2.73 -21.09 2.87
N PRO A 97 3.63 -20.75 3.81
CA PRO A 97 4.02 -21.65 4.89
C PRO A 97 2.84 -22.06 5.79
N ASP A 98 1.80 -21.22 5.88
CA ASP A 98 0.58 -21.49 6.65
C ASP A 98 -0.48 -22.25 5.84
N GLY A 99 -0.12 -22.75 4.66
CA GLY A 99 -1.02 -23.51 3.77
C GLY A 99 -1.98 -22.63 2.96
N LYS A 100 -1.81 -21.32 2.97
CA LYS A 100 -2.57 -20.39 2.15
C LYS A 100 -2.06 -20.39 0.69
N PRO A 101 -2.91 -20.10 -0.30
CA PRO A 101 -2.45 -19.90 -1.67
C PRO A 101 -1.56 -18.65 -1.77
N GLN A 102 -0.82 -18.55 -2.88
CA GLN A 102 -0.11 -17.33 -3.23
C GLN A 102 -1.09 -16.18 -3.44
N ASN A 103 -0.73 -14.98 -2.96
CA ASN A 103 -1.46 -13.76 -3.29
C ASN A 103 -1.28 -13.41 -4.77
N LYS A 104 -2.25 -12.69 -5.30
CA LYS A 104 -2.22 -12.16 -6.67
C LYS A 104 -1.95 -10.66 -6.65
N PHE A 105 -1.62 -10.12 -7.81
CA PHE A 105 -1.48 -8.68 -8.00
C PHE A 105 -2.32 -8.25 -9.19
N GLY A 106 -2.98 -7.11 -9.07
CA GLY A 106 -3.61 -6.42 -10.17
C GLY A 106 -2.62 -5.58 -10.97
N LEU A 107 -3.11 -4.84 -11.96
CA LEU A 107 -2.32 -3.90 -12.74
C LEU A 107 -1.05 -4.52 -13.38
N ASP A 108 -1.21 -5.74 -13.92
CA ASP A 108 -0.13 -6.50 -14.58
C ASP A 108 1.09 -6.79 -13.68
N ASP A 109 0.87 -6.99 -12.38
CA ASP A 109 1.92 -7.22 -11.36
C ASP A 109 2.93 -6.07 -11.24
N LYS A 110 2.61 -4.88 -11.74
CA LYS A 110 3.51 -3.74 -11.75
C LYS A 110 3.41 -2.91 -10.48
N CYS A 111 4.54 -2.42 -10.02
CA CYS A 111 4.58 -1.28 -9.11
C CYS A 111 4.23 -0.01 -9.90
N MET A 112 3.10 0.60 -9.58
CA MET A 112 2.67 1.84 -10.21
C MET A 112 3.52 3.00 -9.73
N ASN A 113 3.60 4.05 -10.54
CA ASN A 113 4.44 5.22 -10.27
C ASN A 113 3.91 6.10 -9.13
N LYS A 114 4.70 7.11 -8.76
CA LYS A 114 4.36 8.06 -7.70
C LYS A 114 3.02 8.75 -7.91
N ALA A 115 2.71 9.20 -9.13
CA ALA A 115 1.45 9.90 -9.41
C ALA A 115 0.25 9.02 -9.09
N TYR A 116 0.26 7.77 -9.56
CA TYR A 116 -0.78 6.78 -9.25
C TYR A 116 -0.86 6.51 -7.74
N THR A 117 0.29 6.40 -7.09
CA THR A 117 0.37 6.18 -5.63
C THR A 117 -0.30 7.29 -4.84
N LEU A 118 -0.07 8.54 -5.22
CA LEU A 118 -0.69 9.69 -4.57
C LEU A 118 -2.20 9.71 -4.76
N ASP A 119 -2.70 9.32 -5.93
CA ASP A 119 -4.14 9.19 -6.18
C ASP A 119 -4.76 8.11 -5.28
N VAL A 120 -4.10 6.95 -5.10
CA VAL A 120 -4.54 5.89 -4.18
C VAL A 120 -4.60 6.40 -2.73
N ILE A 121 -3.56 7.11 -2.29
CA ILE A 121 -3.52 7.67 -0.93
C ILE A 121 -4.64 8.70 -0.72
N GLU A 122 -4.87 9.58 -1.70
CA GLU A 122 -5.95 10.57 -1.64
C GLU A 122 -7.32 9.88 -1.59
N GLU A 123 -7.59 8.93 -2.49
CA GLU A 123 -8.86 8.19 -2.53
C GLU A 123 -9.14 7.48 -1.20
N THR A 124 -8.19 6.69 -0.69
CA THR A 124 -8.35 5.97 0.59
C THR A 124 -8.43 6.91 1.79
N HIS A 125 -7.84 8.10 1.69
CA HIS A 125 -8.01 9.15 2.69
C HIS A 125 -9.42 9.76 2.64
N GLU A 126 -9.99 9.97 1.46
CA GLU A 126 -11.38 10.42 1.32
C GLU A 126 -12.38 9.38 1.85
N PHE A 127 -12.13 8.09 1.64
CA PHE A 127 -12.94 7.02 2.26
C PHE A 127 -12.89 7.10 3.78
N TYR A 128 -11.71 7.23 4.36
CA TYR A 128 -11.54 7.44 5.79
C TYR A 128 -12.31 8.68 6.30
N LYS A 129 -12.19 9.82 5.63
CA LYS A 129 -12.91 11.05 6.00
C LYS A 129 -14.44 10.87 5.92
N ALA A 130 -14.93 10.16 4.91
CA ALA A 130 -16.35 9.86 4.79
C ALA A 130 -16.82 8.96 5.94
N LEU A 131 -16.03 7.95 6.32
CA LEU A 131 -16.32 7.06 7.43
C LEU A 131 -16.40 7.83 8.77
N VAL A 132 -15.35 8.57 9.15
CA VAL A 132 -15.29 9.27 10.44
C VAL A 132 -16.28 10.45 10.54
N SER A 133 -16.70 11.02 9.42
CA SER A 133 -17.73 12.08 9.39
C SER A 133 -19.17 11.55 9.34
N GLY A 134 -19.36 10.22 9.27
CA GLY A 134 -20.66 9.57 9.15
C GLY A 134 -21.34 9.72 7.80
N LYS A 135 -20.65 10.22 6.78
CA LYS A 135 -21.15 10.25 5.40
C LYS A 135 -21.20 8.83 4.78
N ARG A 136 -20.30 7.96 5.18
CA ARG A 136 -20.29 6.52 4.92
C ARG A 136 -20.70 5.83 6.22
N ALA A 137 -21.70 4.95 6.17
CA ALA A 137 -22.12 4.16 7.33
C ALA A 137 -20.98 3.25 7.81
N ASN A 138 -20.84 3.11 9.13
CA ASN A 138 -19.86 2.20 9.74
C ASN A 138 -20.48 0.81 9.93
N ASP A 139 -20.78 0.14 8.82
CA ASP A 139 -21.43 -1.17 8.83
C ASP A 139 -20.49 -2.28 9.32
N GLU A 140 -19.18 -2.03 9.28
CA GLU A 140 -18.12 -2.91 9.77
C GLU A 140 -17.88 -2.79 11.29
N GLU A 141 -18.61 -1.90 11.97
CA GLU A 141 -18.52 -1.66 13.41
C GLU A 141 -17.09 -1.32 13.90
N LEU A 142 -16.34 -0.56 13.09
CA LEU A 142 -14.97 -0.14 13.42
C LEU A 142 -14.96 0.85 14.59
N SER A 143 -13.92 0.75 15.44
CA SER A 143 -13.65 1.77 16.46
C SER A 143 -13.05 3.02 15.78
N LEU A 144 -13.77 4.15 15.90
CA LEU A 144 -13.39 5.42 15.28
C LEU A 144 -12.88 6.45 16.32
N GLU A 145 -12.55 5.99 17.54
CA GLU A 145 -12.04 6.82 18.65
C GLU A 145 -10.51 6.93 18.62
#